data_e8742b39293cfb467a509190ddd429b6
#
_entry.id   e8742b39293cfb467a509190ddd429b6
#
_cell.length_a   1.000
_cell.length_b   1.000
_cell.length_c   1.000
_cell.angle_alpha   90.00
_cell.angle_beta   90.00
_cell.angle_gamma   90.00
#
_symmetry.space_group_name_H-M   'P 1'
#
loop_
_entity.id
_entity.type
_entity.pdbx_description
1 polymer ?
#
loop_
_entity_poly.entity_id
_entity_poly.type
_entity_poly.pdbx_seq_one_letter_code
_entity_poly.pdbx_strand_id
1 'polypeptide(L)' 'TNGHIAIGCNNVDRAIYHLSQRGVKFDLDSKNVKNGKTVACYMEGEIAGFAFHLVQA' A
#
# COMPACT_ATOMS: atom_id res chain seq x y z
N THR A 1 2.80 -4.76 -16.30
CA THR A 1 2.58 -5.47 -15.04
C THR A 1 1.81 -6.76 -15.28
N ASN A 2 2.12 -7.77 -14.51
CA ASN A 2 1.44 -9.07 -14.58
C ASN A 2 0.15 -9.11 -13.75
N GLY A 3 -0.15 -8.06 -13.03
CA GLY A 3 -1.36 -7.96 -12.24
C GLY A 3 -1.14 -7.19 -10.95
N HIS A 4 -2.12 -7.28 -10.06
CA HIS A 4 -2.11 -6.58 -8.79
C HIS A 4 -2.26 -7.58 -7.65
N ILE A 5 -1.53 -7.35 -6.56
CA ILE A 5 -1.67 -8.15 -5.35
C ILE A 5 -2.09 -7.20 -4.22
N ALA A 6 -3.24 -7.48 -3.61
CA ALA A 6 -3.77 -6.70 -2.50
C ALA A 6 -3.40 -7.37 -1.18
N ILE A 7 -2.85 -6.61 -0.26
CA ILE A 7 -2.47 -7.10 1.07
C ILE A 7 -3.41 -6.48 2.10
N GLY A 8 -4.22 -7.30 2.74
CA GLY A 8 -5.16 -6.84 3.76
C GLY A 8 -4.44 -6.42 5.04
N CYS A 9 -4.77 -5.24 5.56
CA CYS A 9 -4.15 -4.68 6.76
C CYS A 9 -5.22 -4.20 7.72
N ASN A 10 -4.97 -4.36 9.02
CA ASN A 10 -5.87 -3.82 10.03
C ASN A 10 -5.78 -2.30 10.12
N ASN A 11 -4.62 -1.75 9.76
CA ASN A 11 -4.39 -0.31 9.75
C ASN A 11 -3.38 0.00 8.64
N VAL A 12 -3.86 0.56 7.54
CA VAL A 12 -3.02 0.82 6.38
C VAL A 12 -1.94 1.86 6.67
N ASP A 13 -2.26 2.94 7.39
CA ASP A 13 -1.28 3.96 7.73
C ASP A 13 -0.13 3.39 8.56
N ARG A 14 -0.46 2.52 9.51
CA ARG A 14 0.54 1.88 10.34
C ARG A 14 1.42 0.94 9.52
N ALA A 15 0.82 0.20 8.59
CA ALA A 15 1.57 -0.68 7.70
C ALA A 15 2.51 0.12 6.80
N ILE A 16 2.07 1.24 6.27
CA ILE A 16 2.90 2.14 5.48
C ILE A 16 4.11 2.60 6.30
N TYR A 17 3.87 3.03 7.53
CA TYR A 17 4.94 3.49 8.41
C TYR A 17 5.99 2.40 8.62
N HIS A 18 5.56 1.20 9.01
CA HIS A 18 6.48 0.11 9.29
C HIS A 18 7.26 -0.35 8.07
N LEU A 19 6.60 -0.47 6.93
CA LEU A 19 7.26 -0.90 5.70
C LEU A 19 8.19 0.18 5.15
N SER A 20 7.84 1.45 5.30
CA SER A 20 8.72 2.55 4.90
C SER A 20 10.01 2.55 5.68
N GLN A 21 9.98 2.15 6.95
CA GLN A 21 11.17 2.01 7.79
C GLN A 21 12.12 0.93 7.25
N ARG A 22 11.59 0.00 6.49
CA ARG A 22 12.36 -1.11 5.90
C ARG A 22 12.78 -0.84 4.46
N GLY A 23 12.57 0.37 3.97
CA GLY A 23 12.97 0.77 2.63
C GLY A 23 11.92 0.59 1.55
N VAL A 24 10.71 0.17 1.90
CA VAL A 24 9.62 0.07 0.93
C VAL A 24 9.08 1.48 0.65
N LYS A 25 8.95 1.82 -0.62
CA LYS A 25 8.43 3.12 -1.03
C LYS A 25 6.97 3.00 -1.47
N PHE A 26 6.18 3.99 -1.12
CA PHE A 26 4.77 4.04 -1.46
C PHE A 26 4.46 5.25 -2.33
N ASP A 27 3.52 5.06 -3.24
CA ASP A 27 2.97 6.16 -4.02
C ASP A 27 1.87 6.83 -3.19
N LEU A 28 2.24 7.88 -2.48
CA LEU A 28 1.31 8.56 -1.58
C LEU A 28 0.20 9.29 -2.33
N ASP A 29 0.38 9.55 -3.62
CA ASP A 29 -0.67 10.14 -4.45
C ASP A 29 -1.78 9.14 -4.74
N SER A 30 -1.49 7.84 -4.64
CA SER A 30 -2.47 6.78 -4.83
C SER A 30 -3.26 6.47 -3.55
N LYS A 31 -2.92 7.14 -2.46
CA LYS A 31 -3.52 6.90 -1.16
C LYS A 31 -5.02 7.24 -1.18
N ASN A 32 -5.83 6.28 -0.81
CA ASN A 32 -7.28 6.44 -0.78
C ASN A 32 -7.72 6.56 0.68
N VAL A 33 -8.32 7.70 1.03
CA VAL A 33 -8.72 8.00 2.40
C VAL A 33 -10.25 8.06 2.49
N LYS A 34 -10.80 7.41 3.50
CA LYS A 34 -12.23 7.36 3.74
C LYS A 34 -12.49 7.55 5.23
N ASN A 35 -13.35 8.51 5.55
CA ASN A 35 -13.69 8.85 6.95
C ASN A 35 -12.45 9.14 7.80
N GLY A 36 -11.46 9.82 7.23
CA GLY A 36 -10.24 10.17 7.92
C GLY A 36 -9.24 9.03 8.08
N LYS A 37 -9.52 7.87 7.49
CA LYS A 37 -8.62 6.72 7.52
C LYS A 37 -8.17 6.34 6.13
N THR A 38 -6.89 5.99 5.99
CA THR A 38 -6.37 5.44 4.74
C THR A 38 -6.91 4.03 4.57
N VAL A 39 -7.60 3.78 3.45
CA VAL A 39 -8.17 2.47 3.17
C VAL A 39 -7.41 1.72 2.09
N ALA A 40 -6.57 2.39 1.33
CA ALA A 40 -5.72 1.75 0.32
C ALA A 40 -4.53 2.64 -0.02
N CYS A 41 -3.43 2.01 -0.42
CA CYS A 41 -2.24 2.72 -0.90
C CYS A 41 -1.41 1.76 -1.74
N TYR A 42 -0.96 2.22 -2.91
CA TYR A 42 -0.12 1.42 -3.78
C TYR A 42 1.34 1.61 -3.42
N MET A 43 2.11 0.53 -3.55
CA MET A 43 3.56 0.60 -3.46
C MET A 43 4.12 1.17 -4.75
N GLU A 44 5.22 1.90 -4.63
CA GLU A 44 5.93 2.44 -5.78
C GLU A 44 6.70 1.29 -6.45
N GLY A 45 6.56 1.18 -7.77
CA GLY A 45 7.22 0.13 -8.54
C GLY A 45 6.50 -1.21 -8.47
N GLU A 46 7.16 -2.23 -8.99
CA GLU A 46 6.61 -3.59 -9.06
C GLU A 46 7.59 -4.58 -8.45
N ILE A 47 7.04 -5.67 -7.91
CA ILE A 47 7.83 -6.77 -7.36
C ILE A 47 7.47 -8.01 -8.17
N ALA A 48 8.47 -8.63 -8.80
CA ALA A 48 8.31 -9.81 -9.64
C ALA A 48 7.24 -9.60 -10.74
N GLY A 49 7.12 -8.39 -11.26
CA GLY A 49 6.16 -8.05 -12.31
C GLY A 49 4.76 -7.77 -11.80
N PHE A 50 4.54 -7.74 -10.48
CA PHE A 50 3.23 -7.46 -9.89
C PHE A 50 3.24 -6.12 -9.18
N ALA A 51 2.16 -5.38 -9.34
CA ALA A 51 1.92 -4.17 -8.56
C ALA A 51 1.28 -4.58 -7.23
N PHE A 52 1.82 -4.08 -6.13
CA PHE A 52 1.31 -4.38 -4.79
C PHE A 52 0.59 -3.18 -4.22
N HIS A 53 -0.49 -3.42 -3.48
CA HIS A 53 -1.14 -2.35 -2.74
C HIS A 53 -1.69 -2.88 -1.41
N LEU A 54 -1.76 -1.97 -0.45
CA LEU A 54 -2.33 -2.26 0.86
C LEU A 54 -3.80 -1.86 0.86
N VAL A 55 -4.64 -2.68 1.49
CA VAL A 55 -6.07 -2.38 1.64
C VAL A 55 -6.49 -2.60 3.08
N GLN A 56 -7.44 -1.81 3.53
CA GLN A 56 -8.02 -1.99 4.86
C GLN A 56 -8.83 -3.27 4.88
N ALA A 57 -8.48 -4.14 5.78
CA ALA A 57 -9.19 -5.40 5.95
C ALA A 57 -10.54 -5.21 6.66
#